data_cbf7ae3f9f9460e5b74e301ad4f183df
#
_entry.id   cbf7ae3f9f9460e5b74e301ad4f183df
#
_cell.length_a   1.000
_cell.length_b   1.000
_cell.length_c   1.000
_cell.angle_alpha   90.00
_cell.angle_beta   90.00
_cell.angle_gamma   90.00
#
_symmetry.space_group_name_H-M   'P 1'
#
loop_
_entity.id
_entity.type
_entity.pdbx_description
1 polymer ?
#
loop_
_entity_poly.entity_id
_entity_poly.type
_entity_poly.pdbx_seq_one_letter_code
_entity_poly.pdbx_strand_id
1 'polypeptide(L)'
;MTKTDLIIIGAGPGGYRSAEHAAKHGLSVTVFEDKYAGGTCLNCGCIPTKALCRNAEIIDSLREGEEYGLDELSYKIDFQKIAERKQRVVETLRSGVDTLMKMPGITYVEGHAELKDARTVVCNGEEYEAQNIIIATGSSAKMIPIPGIDQENVVTSTELLDVKEVPERLCIVGAGVIGMEFASAFSSFGSQVTVVEFLKECLPTLDSDIAKRLRQQISKRGVEFYMQAGVKAISGNTVTFERKGKEQTVEADLILIATGRQPNVEGLGLERAGIDFSKRGIQVDDNFQTNVPGIYAIGDVNAKCMLAHAAEFQGFHVVNHILGKPCNIRHEVMPSAIFTHPEAASVGMTEDQCKEQGIAAVCKKAFFRANGKALAMNETEGLLKLIAREDGRILGCHAYGAHAADLVQEVSVLMCRDTTVDELKDMVHIHPTLSEIVHDAAMNF
;
A
#
# COMPACT_ATOMS: atom_id res chain seq x y z
N MET A 1 23.16 -10.30 -29.36
CA MET A 1 22.85 -10.81 -28.00
C MET A 1 23.70 -10.06 -26.99
N THR A 2 23.09 -9.23 -26.18
CA THR A 2 23.75 -8.43 -25.14
C THR A 2 23.88 -9.27 -23.87
N LYS A 3 25.07 -9.27 -23.24
CA LYS A 3 25.31 -10.02 -21.98
C LYS A 3 25.39 -9.04 -20.80
N THR A 4 24.77 -9.41 -19.68
CA THR A 4 24.78 -8.66 -18.42
C THR A 4 24.79 -9.64 -17.24
N ASP A 5 25.17 -9.20 -16.02
CA ASP A 5 25.21 -10.08 -14.85
C ASP A 5 23.78 -10.33 -14.31
N LEU A 6 22.93 -9.31 -14.43
CA LEU A 6 21.57 -9.32 -13.90
C LEU A 6 20.60 -8.66 -14.88
N ILE A 7 19.48 -9.33 -15.14
CA ILE A 7 18.34 -8.77 -15.85
C ILE A 7 17.22 -8.50 -14.83
N ILE A 8 16.54 -7.36 -14.95
CA ILE A 8 15.35 -7.02 -14.14
C ILE A 8 14.20 -6.65 -15.08
N ILE A 9 13.07 -7.35 -14.95
CA ILE A 9 11.85 -7.09 -15.73
C ILE A 9 10.87 -6.32 -14.86
N GLY A 10 10.66 -5.04 -15.17
CA GLY A 10 9.86 -4.08 -14.42
C GLY A 10 10.71 -3.10 -13.60
N ALA A 11 10.47 -1.79 -13.79
CA ALA A 11 11.15 -0.70 -13.08
C ALA A 11 10.26 -0.06 -11.99
N GLY A 12 9.39 -0.85 -11.34
CA GLY A 12 8.70 -0.44 -10.11
C GLY A 12 9.68 -0.36 -8.91
N PRO A 13 9.18 -0.08 -7.67
CA PRO A 13 10.04 0.07 -6.48
C PRO A 13 10.99 -1.10 -6.25
N GLY A 14 10.53 -2.33 -6.43
CA GLY A 14 11.40 -3.51 -6.36
C GLY A 14 12.48 -3.50 -7.43
N GLY A 15 12.11 -3.19 -8.69
CA GLY A 15 13.05 -3.25 -9.83
C GLY A 15 14.11 -2.17 -9.81
N TYR A 16 13.73 -0.88 -9.76
CA TYR A 16 14.71 0.21 -9.82
C TYR A 16 15.64 0.24 -8.60
N ARG A 17 15.14 -0.11 -7.39
CA ARG A 17 15.97 -0.18 -6.18
C ARG A 17 16.92 -1.39 -6.21
N SER A 18 16.47 -2.53 -6.75
CA SER A 18 17.34 -3.69 -6.97
C SER A 18 18.46 -3.37 -7.97
N ALA A 19 18.13 -2.65 -9.06
CA ALA A 19 19.11 -2.24 -10.06
C ALA A 19 20.17 -1.31 -9.45
N GLU A 20 19.75 -0.30 -8.70
CA GLU A 20 20.62 0.60 -7.97
C GLU A 20 21.57 -0.17 -7.02
N HIS A 21 20.97 -1.07 -6.20
CA HIS A 21 21.73 -1.85 -5.23
C HIS A 21 22.76 -2.77 -5.93
N ALA A 22 22.37 -3.46 -6.99
CA ALA A 22 23.25 -4.34 -7.76
C ALA A 22 24.40 -3.57 -8.45
N ALA A 23 24.08 -2.44 -9.11
CA ALA A 23 25.10 -1.61 -9.77
C ALA A 23 26.10 -1.01 -8.79
N LYS A 24 25.66 -0.55 -7.60
CA LYS A 24 26.56 -0.10 -6.51
C LYS A 24 27.49 -1.20 -5.99
N HIS A 25 27.16 -2.45 -6.24
CA HIS A 25 27.99 -3.61 -5.89
C HIS A 25 28.77 -4.19 -7.09
N GLY A 26 28.82 -3.46 -8.20
CA GLY A 26 29.66 -3.76 -9.34
C GLY A 26 29.07 -4.74 -10.37
N LEU A 27 27.78 -5.07 -10.25
CA LEU A 27 27.09 -5.86 -11.28
C LEU A 27 26.68 -4.98 -12.46
N SER A 28 26.79 -5.51 -13.67
CA SER A 28 26.14 -4.95 -14.84
C SER A 28 24.66 -5.37 -14.86
N VAL A 29 23.75 -4.41 -14.98
CA VAL A 29 22.30 -4.64 -14.86
C VAL A 29 21.60 -4.13 -16.11
N THR A 30 20.70 -4.93 -16.69
CA THR A 30 19.74 -4.47 -17.69
C THR A 30 18.35 -4.46 -17.11
N VAL A 31 17.68 -3.31 -17.15
CA VAL A 31 16.31 -3.11 -16.61
C VAL A 31 15.38 -2.85 -17.78
N PHE A 32 14.27 -3.58 -17.83
CA PHE A 32 13.21 -3.42 -18.82
C PHE A 32 11.97 -2.81 -18.17
N GLU A 33 11.32 -1.85 -18.84
CA GLU A 33 10.06 -1.27 -18.39
C GLU A 33 9.20 -0.92 -19.62
N ASP A 34 7.93 -1.32 -19.59
CA ASP A 34 7.02 -1.14 -20.72
C ASP A 34 6.21 0.17 -20.69
N LYS A 35 6.26 0.92 -19.56
CA LYS A 35 5.50 2.16 -19.38
C LYS A 35 6.37 3.30 -18.86
N TYR A 36 6.54 3.37 -17.54
CA TYR A 36 7.25 4.46 -16.87
C TYR A 36 8.10 3.95 -15.72
N ALA A 37 9.33 4.39 -15.62
CA ALA A 37 10.16 4.15 -14.45
C ALA A 37 9.46 4.62 -13.16
N GLY A 38 9.61 3.83 -12.08
CA GLY A 38 8.92 4.04 -10.82
C GLY A 38 7.66 3.19 -10.63
N GLY A 39 7.15 2.56 -11.71
CA GLY A 39 6.02 1.63 -11.69
C GLY A 39 4.72 2.23 -11.12
N THR A 40 3.81 1.36 -10.70
CA THR A 40 2.47 1.75 -10.20
C THR A 40 2.56 2.70 -9.01
N CYS A 41 3.37 2.41 -8.01
CA CYS A 41 3.43 3.19 -6.76
C CYS A 41 3.71 4.68 -7.02
N LEU A 42 4.70 4.98 -7.83
CA LEU A 42 5.11 6.36 -8.13
C LEU A 42 4.13 7.05 -9.09
N ASN A 43 3.69 6.36 -10.14
CA ASN A 43 3.00 7.00 -11.26
C ASN A 43 1.48 7.04 -11.11
N CYS A 44 0.85 5.97 -10.59
CA CYS A 44 -0.60 5.82 -10.51
C CYS A 44 -1.06 5.04 -9.26
N GLY A 45 -0.35 5.18 -8.15
CA GLY A 45 -0.66 4.47 -6.90
C GLY A 45 -0.38 5.33 -5.66
N CYS A 46 0.63 4.93 -4.88
CA CYS A 46 0.93 5.50 -3.57
C CYS A 46 1.12 7.03 -3.61
N ILE A 47 2.03 7.51 -4.46
CA ILE A 47 2.44 8.92 -4.46
C ILE A 47 1.32 9.87 -4.86
N PRO A 48 0.64 9.68 -6.01
CA PRO A 48 -0.47 10.55 -6.38
C PRO A 48 -1.62 10.49 -5.38
N THR A 49 -1.93 9.31 -4.82
CA THR A 49 -2.96 9.18 -3.78
C THR A 49 -2.59 9.97 -2.52
N LYS A 50 -1.35 9.87 -2.02
CA LYS A 50 -0.91 10.61 -0.83
C LYS A 50 -0.86 12.13 -1.08
N ALA A 51 -0.60 12.56 -2.32
CA ALA A 51 -0.75 13.96 -2.70
C ALA A 51 -2.20 14.44 -2.57
N LEU A 52 -3.19 13.61 -2.97
CA LEU A 52 -4.61 13.91 -2.80
C LEU A 52 -5.03 13.86 -1.31
N CYS A 53 -4.60 12.85 -0.55
CA CYS A 53 -4.87 12.74 0.89
C CYS A 53 -4.39 14.01 1.64
N ARG A 54 -3.19 14.51 1.32
CA ARG A 54 -2.69 15.76 1.93
C ARG A 54 -3.56 16.98 1.60
N ASN A 55 -4.10 17.07 0.38
CA ASN A 55 -5.04 18.13 0.03
C ASN A 55 -6.35 18.00 0.84
N ALA A 56 -6.84 16.77 1.00
CA ALA A 56 -8.02 16.46 1.79
C ALA A 56 -7.85 16.89 3.26
N GLU A 57 -6.73 16.54 3.90
CA GLU A 57 -6.37 16.95 5.27
C GLU A 57 -6.39 18.46 5.45
N ILE A 58 -5.82 19.22 4.48
CA ILE A 58 -5.82 20.69 4.53
C ILE A 58 -7.25 21.24 4.47
N ILE A 59 -8.11 20.65 3.62
CA ILE A 59 -9.51 21.07 3.50
C ILE A 59 -10.26 20.78 4.81
N ASP A 60 -10.01 19.63 5.42
CA ASP A 60 -10.62 19.27 6.70
C ASP A 60 -10.16 20.20 7.82
N SER A 61 -8.84 20.51 7.88
CA SER A 61 -8.32 21.49 8.85
C SER A 61 -8.93 22.88 8.67
N LEU A 62 -9.23 23.30 7.42
CA LEU A 62 -9.91 24.57 7.17
C LEU A 62 -11.38 24.54 7.64
N ARG A 63 -12.06 23.39 7.57
CA ARG A 63 -13.44 23.24 8.10
C ARG A 63 -13.49 23.35 9.62
N GLU A 64 -12.42 22.97 10.30
CA GLU A 64 -12.23 23.06 11.75
C GLU A 64 -11.62 24.39 12.19
N GLY A 65 -11.51 25.38 11.29
CA GLY A 65 -10.82 26.65 11.52
C GLY A 65 -11.29 27.41 12.75
N GLU A 66 -12.59 27.36 13.09
CA GLU A 66 -13.15 28.04 14.28
C GLU A 66 -12.48 27.58 15.58
N GLU A 67 -12.11 26.30 15.70
CA GLU A 67 -11.36 25.76 16.85
C GLU A 67 -9.98 26.42 17.03
N TYR A 68 -9.44 26.96 15.94
CA TYR A 68 -8.13 27.62 15.91
C TYR A 68 -8.25 29.16 15.87
N GLY A 69 -9.47 29.70 16.08
CA GLY A 69 -9.74 31.15 16.05
C GLY A 69 -9.72 31.75 14.65
N LEU A 70 -10.00 30.95 13.62
CA LEU A 70 -10.11 31.39 12.23
C LEU A 70 -11.60 31.56 11.89
N ASP A 71 -12.17 32.72 12.22
CA ASP A 71 -13.55 33.04 11.95
C ASP A 71 -13.78 33.49 10.50
N GLU A 72 -15.01 33.35 10.02
CA GLU A 72 -15.46 33.79 8.68
C GLU A 72 -14.63 33.25 7.50
N LEU A 73 -14.05 32.06 7.66
CA LEU A 73 -13.24 31.44 6.63
C LEU A 73 -14.09 31.10 5.39
N SER A 74 -13.71 31.67 4.24
CA SER A 74 -14.32 31.32 2.96
C SER A 74 -13.23 30.80 1.98
N TYR A 75 -13.48 29.67 1.33
CA TYR A 75 -12.59 29.12 0.33
C TYR A 75 -13.37 28.41 -0.77
N LYS A 76 -12.75 28.27 -1.92
CA LYS A 76 -13.25 27.48 -3.04
C LYS A 76 -12.25 26.39 -3.37
N ILE A 77 -12.72 25.16 -3.46
CA ILE A 77 -11.90 24.04 -3.93
C ILE A 77 -11.74 24.15 -5.44
N ASP A 78 -10.50 24.26 -5.90
CA ASP A 78 -10.12 24.21 -7.30
C ASP A 78 -9.44 22.85 -7.55
N PHE A 79 -10.23 21.88 -7.99
CA PHE A 79 -9.75 20.51 -8.17
C PHE A 79 -8.71 20.40 -9.29
N GLN A 80 -8.75 21.27 -10.29
CA GLN A 80 -7.74 21.30 -11.34
C GLN A 80 -6.35 21.60 -10.74
N LYS A 81 -6.24 22.59 -9.85
CA LYS A 81 -4.98 22.90 -9.16
C LYS A 81 -4.51 21.77 -8.24
N ILE A 82 -5.45 21.05 -7.62
CA ILE A 82 -5.13 19.85 -6.84
C ILE A 82 -4.53 18.76 -7.76
N ALA A 83 -5.15 18.50 -8.90
CA ALA A 83 -4.65 17.55 -9.89
C ALA A 83 -3.28 17.95 -10.46
N GLU A 84 -3.07 19.24 -10.78
CA GLU A 84 -1.79 19.77 -11.22
C GLU A 84 -0.69 19.65 -10.15
N ARG A 85 -1.02 19.90 -8.87
CA ARG A 85 -0.08 19.69 -7.76
C ARG A 85 0.30 18.20 -7.65
N LYS A 86 -0.69 17.28 -7.68
CA LYS A 86 -0.46 15.85 -7.69
C LYS A 86 0.50 15.46 -8.83
N GLN A 87 0.25 15.96 -10.03
CA GLN A 87 1.04 15.65 -11.21
C GLN A 87 2.49 16.14 -11.09
N ARG A 88 2.71 17.37 -10.59
CA ARG A 88 4.08 17.89 -10.34
C ARG A 88 4.86 17.02 -9.35
N VAL A 89 4.20 16.49 -8.28
CA VAL A 89 4.85 15.59 -7.32
C VAL A 89 5.31 14.31 -8.02
N VAL A 90 4.44 13.71 -8.84
CA VAL A 90 4.75 12.50 -9.61
C VAL A 90 5.94 12.75 -10.56
N GLU A 91 5.90 13.83 -11.34
CA GLU A 91 6.95 14.18 -12.31
C GLU A 91 8.31 14.43 -11.65
N THR A 92 8.30 15.13 -10.51
CA THR A 92 9.52 15.38 -9.74
C THR A 92 10.18 14.08 -9.30
N LEU A 93 9.41 13.13 -8.76
CA LEU A 93 9.94 11.85 -8.31
C LEU A 93 10.33 10.94 -9.48
N ARG A 94 9.55 10.95 -10.57
CA ARG A 94 9.87 10.19 -11.79
C ARG A 94 11.23 10.63 -12.35
N SER A 95 11.46 11.94 -12.45
CA SER A 95 12.76 12.49 -12.89
C SER A 95 13.93 12.02 -12.03
N GLY A 96 13.70 11.80 -10.73
CA GLY A 96 14.69 11.22 -9.83
C GLY A 96 14.99 9.74 -10.20
N VAL A 97 13.95 8.94 -10.46
CA VAL A 97 14.12 7.53 -10.88
C VAL A 97 14.76 7.45 -12.27
N ASP A 98 14.37 8.31 -13.22
CA ASP A 98 15.00 8.38 -14.56
C ASP A 98 16.50 8.69 -14.47
N THR A 99 16.88 9.57 -13.53
CA THR A 99 18.29 9.85 -13.25
C THR A 99 19.01 8.64 -12.67
N LEU A 100 18.37 7.92 -11.77
CA LEU A 100 18.88 6.70 -11.17
C LEU A 100 19.09 5.60 -12.24
N MET A 101 18.17 5.46 -13.20
CA MET A 101 18.29 4.50 -14.29
C MET A 101 19.44 4.82 -15.28
N LYS A 102 20.03 6.02 -15.19
CA LYS A 102 21.23 6.41 -15.97
C LYS A 102 22.54 6.22 -15.21
N MET A 103 22.52 5.62 -14.02
CA MET A 103 23.73 5.33 -13.25
C MET A 103 24.68 4.38 -14.01
N PRO A 104 26.01 4.55 -13.84
CA PRO A 104 26.98 3.58 -14.36
C PRO A 104 26.66 2.15 -13.89
N GLY A 105 26.72 1.19 -14.81
CA GLY A 105 26.37 -0.20 -14.54
C GLY A 105 24.91 -0.55 -14.80
N ILE A 106 24.02 0.42 -15.08
CA ILE A 106 22.62 0.18 -15.45
C ILE A 106 22.41 0.50 -16.92
N THR A 107 21.81 -0.45 -17.65
CA THR A 107 21.27 -0.27 -18.99
C THR A 107 19.75 -0.29 -18.88
N TYR A 108 19.09 0.82 -19.16
CA TYR A 108 17.62 0.93 -19.13
C TYR A 108 17.06 0.79 -20.54
N VAL A 109 16.09 -0.11 -20.72
CA VAL A 109 15.48 -0.43 -22.02
C VAL A 109 13.97 -0.27 -21.90
N GLU A 110 13.41 0.66 -22.66
CA GLU A 110 11.97 0.84 -22.76
C GLU A 110 11.36 -0.21 -23.70
N GLY A 111 10.41 -0.99 -23.21
CA GLY A 111 9.70 -1.99 -23.98
C GLY A 111 9.24 -3.18 -23.15
N HIS A 112 8.29 -3.92 -23.73
CA HIS A 112 7.81 -5.16 -23.14
C HIS A 112 8.87 -6.27 -23.28
N ALA A 113 9.24 -6.87 -22.17
CA ALA A 113 10.25 -7.90 -22.08
C ALA A 113 9.64 -9.26 -21.77
N GLU A 114 10.02 -10.29 -22.52
CA GLU A 114 9.56 -11.66 -22.36
C GLU A 114 10.73 -12.62 -22.20
N LEU A 115 10.58 -13.62 -21.35
CA LEU A 115 11.49 -14.76 -21.25
C LEU A 115 11.40 -15.63 -22.51
N LYS A 116 12.51 -15.82 -23.18
CA LYS A 116 12.66 -16.80 -24.26
C LYS A 116 12.97 -18.19 -23.69
N ASP A 117 13.79 -18.22 -22.67
CA ASP A 117 14.20 -19.39 -21.89
C ASP A 117 14.68 -18.95 -20.50
N ALA A 118 15.31 -19.86 -19.74
CA ALA A 118 15.75 -19.61 -18.36
C ALA A 118 16.88 -18.57 -18.21
N ARG A 119 17.50 -18.09 -19.30
CA ARG A 119 18.64 -17.15 -19.29
C ARG A 119 18.50 -16.00 -20.27
N THR A 120 17.55 -16.10 -21.20
CA THR A 120 17.40 -15.16 -22.31
C THR A 120 16.08 -14.43 -22.21
N VAL A 121 16.15 -13.10 -22.26
CA VAL A 121 15.00 -12.20 -22.36
C VAL A 121 15.01 -11.53 -23.73
N VAL A 122 13.85 -11.37 -24.33
CA VAL A 122 13.64 -10.66 -25.60
C VAL A 122 12.88 -9.38 -25.34
N CYS A 123 13.38 -8.28 -25.87
CA CYS A 123 12.69 -6.99 -25.86
C CYS A 123 12.96 -6.26 -27.18
N ASN A 124 11.94 -5.72 -27.81
CA ASN A 124 12.04 -5.00 -29.10
C ASN A 124 12.75 -5.81 -30.22
N GLY A 125 12.65 -7.15 -30.20
CA GLY A 125 13.30 -8.04 -31.15
C GLY A 125 14.80 -8.31 -30.87
N GLU A 126 15.37 -7.74 -29.82
CA GLU A 126 16.76 -7.99 -29.39
C GLU A 126 16.78 -8.99 -28.22
N GLU A 127 17.87 -9.77 -28.18
CA GLU A 127 18.11 -10.79 -27.15
C GLU A 127 19.17 -10.34 -26.13
N TYR A 128 18.82 -10.54 -24.85
CA TYR A 128 19.66 -10.23 -23.70
C TYR A 128 19.83 -11.49 -22.85
N GLU A 129 21.06 -11.78 -22.46
CA GLU A 129 21.42 -12.97 -21.67
C GLU A 129 21.99 -12.57 -20.32
N ALA A 130 21.53 -13.23 -19.26
CA ALA A 130 22.06 -13.10 -17.92
C ALA A 130 22.09 -14.43 -17.17
N GLN A 131 22.95 -14.52 -16.15
CA GLN A 131 22.92 -15.65 -15.22
C GLN A 131 21.77 -15.54 -14.21
N ASN A 132 21.38 -14.31 -13.86
CA ASN A 132 20.31 -14.04 -12.91
C ASN A 132 19.26 -13.12 -13.52
N ILE A 133 17.99 -13.45 -13.28
CA ILE A 133 16.84 -12.66 -13.73
C ILE A 133 15.92 -12.39 -12.55
N ILE A 134 15.55 -11.14 -12.35
CA ILE A 134 14.52 -10.72 -11.36
C ILE A 134 13.26 -10.30 -12.11
N ILE A 135 12.15 -10.96 -11.83
CA ILE A 135 10.83 -10.60 -12.33
C ILE A 135 10.17 -9.69 -11.28
N ALA A 136 9.94 -8.41 -11.64
CA ALA A 136 9.41 -7.37 -10.79
C ALA A 136 8.22 -6.63 -11.45
N THR A 137 7.40 -7.36 -12.20
CA THR A 137 6.32 -6.85 -13.05
C THR A 137 5.08 -6.35 -12.29
N GLY A 138 5.07 -6.54 -10.97
CA GLY A 138 4.06 -5.98 -10.10
C GLY A 138 2.66 -6.58 -10.27
N SER A 139 1.65 -5.73 -10.20
CA SER A 139 0.24 -6.10 -10.23
C SER A 139 -0.62 -5.04 -10.91
N SER A 140 -1.85 -5.40 -11.28
CA SER A 140 -2.90 -4.53 -11.80
C SER A 140 -4.16 -4.60 -10.94
N ALA A 141 -5.11 -3.67 -11.14
CA ALA A 141 -6.39 -3.71 -10.45
C ALA A 141 -7.16 -4.99 -10.81
N LYS A 142 -7.72 -5.64 -9.81
CA LYS A 142 -8.53 -6.85 -9.99
C LYS A 142 -9.96 -6.46 -10.29
N MET A 143 -10.41 -6.76 -11.51
CA MET A 143 -11.81 -6.57 -11.91
C MET A 143 -12.64 -7.79 -11.51
N ILE A 144 -13.83 -7.56 -10.96
CA ILE A 144 -14.77 -8.63 -10.59
C ILE A 144 -15.69 -8.95 -11.79
N PRO A 145 -16.06 -10.21 -12.02
CA PRO A 145 -16.86 -10.60 -13.19
C PRO A 145 -18.37 -10.36 -12.92
N ILE A 146 -18.80 -9.11 -12.95
CA ILE A 146 -20.22 -8.73 -12.79
C ILE A 146 -20.71 -8.00 -14.04
N PRO A 147 -22.01 -8.11 -14.36
CA PRO A 147 -22.62 -7.33 -15.46
C PRO A 147 -22.40 -5.83 -15.28
N GLY A 148 -22.00 -5.14 -16.34
CA GLY A 148 -21.79 -3.70 -16.36
C GLY A 148 -20.46 -3.19 -15.81
N ILE A 149 -19.49 -4.08 -15.56
CA ILE A 149 -18.15 -3.72 -15.06
C ILE A 149 -17.32 -2.92 -16.08
N ASP A 150 -17.68 -3.01 -17.34
CA ASP A 150 -17.01 -2.39 -18.50
C ASP A 150 -17.64 -1.06 -18.94
N GLN A 151 -18.57 -0.50 -18.17
CA GLN A 151 -19.20 0.78 -18.48
C GLN A 151 -18.20 1.94 -18.26
N GLU A 152 -18.39 3.03 -19.00
CA GLU A 152 -17.50 4.20 -19.01
C GLU A 152 -17.34 4.87 -17.64
N ASN A 153 -18.39 4.85 -16.82
CA ASN A 153 -18.37 5.39 -15.46
C ASN A 153 -17.86 4.42 -14.39
N VAL A 154 -17.35 3.24 -14.79
CA VAL A 154 -16.71 2.28 -13.90
C VAL A 154 -15.19 2.38 -14.09
N VAL A 155 -14.50 2.72 -13.03
CA VAL A 155 -13.07 3.03 -13.06
C VAL A 155 -12.28 2.22 -12.03
N THR A 156 -10.99 2.06 -12.27
CA THR A 156 -10.04 1.60 -11.26
C THR A 156 -9.40 2.78 -10.53
N SER A 157 -8.51 2.49 -9.58
CA SER A 157 -7.74 3.54 -8.89
C SER A 157 -6.87 4.39 -9.82
N THR A 158 -6.47 3.83 -10.97
CA THR A 158 -5.64 4.55 -11.95
C THR A 158 -6.43 5.66 -12.62
N GLU A 159 -7.61 5.34 -13.15
CA GLU A 159 -8.47 6.32 -13.83
C GLU A 159 -9.05 7.34 -12.84
N LEU A 160 -9.38 6.91 -11.60
CA LEU A 160 -9.86 7.83 -10.57
C LEU A 160 -8.82 8.91 -10.19
N LEU A 161 -7.53 8.60 -10.26
CA LEU A 161 -6.45 9.57 -10.05
C LEU A 161 -6.37 10.63 -11.16
N ASP A 162 -6.96 10.36 -12.32
CA ASP A 162 -6.89 11.25 -13.49
C ASP A 162 -8.22 11.95 -13.82
N VAL A 163 -9.23 11.84 -12.95
CA VAL A 163 -10.49 12.59 -13.11
C VAL A 163 -10.23 14.11 -13.11
N LYS A 164 -11.03 14.85 -13.87
CA LYS A 164 -10.84 16.30 -14.05
C LYS A 164 -11.65 17.13 -13.07
N GLU A 165 -12.67 16.52 -12.49
CA GLU A 165 -13.57 17.15 -11.51
C GLU A 165 -13.95 16.16 -10.42
N VAL A 166 -14.41 16.66 -9.30
CA VAL A 166 -14.90 15.85 -8.20
C VAL A 166 -16.28 15.32 -8.56
N PRO A 167 -16.49 13.98 -8.61
CA PRO A 167 -17.83 13.44 -8.87
C PRO A 167 -18.78 13.82 -7.72
N GLU A 168 -20.02 14.14 -8.04
CA GLU A 168 -21.02 14.47 -7.01
C GLU A 168 -21.28 13.24 -6.12
N ARG A 169 -21.51 12.07 -6.77
CA ARG A 169 -21.76 10.78 -6.08
C ARG A 169 -20.72 9.76 -6.51
N LEU A 170 -19.94 9.27 -5.55
CA LEU A 170 -18.91 8.24 -5.76
C LEU A 170 -19.30 6.96 -5.04
N CYS A 171 -19.51 5.87 -5.77
CA CYS A 171 -19.63 4.54 -5.19
C CYS A 171 -18.29 3.80 -5.26
N ILE A 172 -17.84 3.27 -4.14
CA ILE A 172 -16.61 2.50 -4.03
C ILE A 172 -16.95 1.05 -3.72
N VAL A 173 -16.55 0.14 -4.60
CA VAL A 173 -16.73 -1.31 -4.42
C VAL A 173 -15.44 -1.88 -3.84
N GLY A 174 -15.47 -2.21 -2.55
CA GLY A 174 -14.34 -2.70 -1.76
C GLY A 174 -13.81 -1.69 -0.74
N ALA A 175 -13.72 -2.10 0.53
CA ALA A 175 -13.22 -1.31 1.66
C ALA A 175 -11.81 -1.75 2.09
N GLY A 176 -10.95 -2.12 1.15
CA GLY A 176 -9.52 -2.30 1.35
C GLY A 176 -8.80 -0.95 1.44
N VAL A 177 -7.46 -0.96 1.52
CA VAL A 177 -6.63 0.25 1.67
C VAL A 177 -6.96 1.30 0.61
N ILE A 178 -6.99 0.90 -0.67
CA ILE A 178 -7.29 1.80 -1.80
C ILE A 178 -8.67 2.42 -1.65
N GLY A 179 -9.71 1.59 -1.40
CA GLY A 179 -11.08 2.08 -1.27
C GLY A 179 -11.25 3.05 -0.09
N MET A 180 -10.63 2.77 1.05
CA MET A 180 -10.72 3.60 2.24
C MET A 180 -9.98 4.93 2.09
N GLU A 181 -8.80 4.95 1.45
CA GLU A 181 -8.07 6.20 1.18
C GLU A 181 -8.85 7.12 0.23
N PHE A 182 -9.41 6.58 -0.86
CA PHE A 182 -10.25 7.37 -1.77
C PHE A 182 -11.57 7.79 -1.11
N ALA A 183 -12.20 6.92 -0.30
CA ALA A 183 -13.40 7.31 0.45
C ALA A 183 -13.14 8.51 1.35
N SER A 184 -12.03 8.50 2.10
CA SER A 184 -11.63 9.61 2.95
C SER A 184 -11.34 10.88 2.13
N ALA A 185 -10.53 10.79 1.08
CA ALA A 185 -10.11 11.95 0.31
C ALA A 185 -11.28 12.61 -0.47
N PHE A 186 -12.09 11.80 -1.18
CA PHE A 186 -13.19 12.35 -1.98
C PHE A 186 -14.35 12.87 -1.14
N SER A 187 -14.60 12.29 0.04
CA SER A 187 -15.53 12.88 1.02
C SER A 187 -15.08 14.28 1.45
N SER A 188 -13.78 14.47 1.70
CA SER A 188 -13.23 15.79 2.03
C SER A 188 -13.31 16.79 0.85
N PHE A 189 -13.23 16.31 -0.40
CA PHE A 189 -13.43 17.14 -1.59
C PHE A 189 -14.90 17.52 -1.83
N GLY A 190 -15.86 16.86 -1.16
CA GLY A 190 -17.28 17.17 -1.24
C GLY A 190 -18.13 16.15 -1.98
N SER A 191 -17.57 15.00 -2.40
CA SER A 191 -18.38 13.90 -2.95
C SER A 191 -19.28 13.28 -1.88
N GLN A 192 -20.49 12.89 -2.27
CA GLN A 192 -21.29 11.92 -1.52
C GLN A 192 -20.71 10.54 -1.77
N VAL A 193 -20.03 9.98 -0.77
CA VAL A 193 -19.31 8.71 -0.90
C VAL A 193 -20.08 7.56 -0.27
N THR A 194 -20.31 6.51 -1.06
CA THR A 194 -20.88 5.23 -0.58
C THR A 194 -19.86 4.11 -0.82
N VAL A 195 -19.59 3.30 0.21
CA VAL A 195 -18.69 2.15 0.15
C VAL A 195 -19.50 0.86 0.30
N VAL A 196 -19.39 -0.05 -0.68
CA VAL A 196 -20.01 -1.37 -0.66
C VAL A 196 -18.93 -2.43 -0.47
N GLU A 197 -18.99 -3.15 0.66
CA GLU A 197 -17.96 -4.13 1.03
C GLU A 197 -18.57 -5.50 1.30
N PHE A 198 -17.99 -6.53 0.66
CA PHE A 198 -18.42 -7.93 0.81
C PHE A 198 -18.09 -8.49 2.20
N LEU A 199 -16.97 -8.10 2.77
CA LEU A 199 -16.52 -8.59 4.08
C LEU A 199 -17.33 -7.97 5.23
N LYS A 200 -17.18 -8.57 6.41
CA LYS A 200 -17.82 -8.11 7.65
C LYS A 200 -17.27 -6.76 8.12
N GLU A 201 -15.98 -6.51 7.91
CA GLU A 201 -15.31 -5.27 8.29
C GLU A 201 -14.34 -4.82 7.17
N CYS A 202 -14.03 -3.52 7.14
CA CYS A 202 -13.03 -2.95 6.25
C CYS A 202 -11.61 -3.37 6.66
N LEU A 203 -10.64 -3.17 5.75
CA LEU A 203 -9.22 -3.32 6.05
C LEU A 203 -8.87 -4.66 6.73
N PRO A 204 -9.06 -5.79 6.06
CA PRO A 204 -8.96 -7.12 6.68
C PRO A 204 -7.57 -7.48 7.21
N THR A 205 -6.54 -6.74 6.84
CA THR A 205 -5.16 -6.90 7.34
C THR A 205 -4.88 -6.10 8.62
N LEU A 206 -5.77 -5.21 9.01
CA LEU A 206 -5.68 -4.42 10.22
C LEU A 206 -6.39 -5.14 11.37
N ASP A 207 -5.97 -4.90 12.60
CA ASP A 207 -6.72 -5.41 13.78
C ASP A 207 -8.18 -4.97 13.72
N SER A 208 -9.11 -5.90 13.93
CA SER A 208 -10.54 -5.69 13.70
C SER A 208 -11.15 -4.58 14.57
N ASP A 209 -10.65 -4.38 15.81
CA ASP A 209 -11.09 -3.28 16.68
C ASP A 209 -10.65 -1.92 16.12
N ILE A 210 -9.40 -1.84 15.59
CA ILE A 210 -8.87 -0.64 14.95
C ILE A 210 -9.64 -0.33 13.67
N ALA A 211 -9.80 -1.31 12.79
CA ALA A 211 -10.53 -1.16 11.52
C ALA A 211 -11.96 -0.66 11.74
N LYS A 212 -12.68 -1.27 12.69
CA LYS A 212 -14.05 -0.87 13.05
C LYS A 212 -14.12 0.58 13.53
N ARG A 213 -13.19 1.01 14.39
CA ARG A 213 -13.14 2.37 14.91
C ARG A 213 -12.84 3.39 13.83
N LEU A 214 -11.84 3.10 12.99
CA LEU A 214 -11.51 3.94 11.83
C LEU A 214 -12.71 4.11 10.90
N ARG A 215 -13.40 3.03 10.53
CA ARG A 215 -14.62 3.10 9.72
C ARG A 215 -15.71 3.97 10.36
N GLN A 216 -15.89 3.85 11.68
CA GLN A 216 -16.83 4.69 12.41
C GLN A 216 -16.46 6.18 12.35
N GLN A 217 -15.18 6.54 12.43
CA GLN A 217 -14.75 7.94 12.29
C GLN A 217 -14.99 8.45 10.87
N ILE A 218 -14.62 7.68 9.86
CA ILE A 218 -14.87 8.05 8.46
C ILE A 218 -16.38 8.16 8.17
N SER A 219 -17.19 7.28 8.77
CA SER A 219 -18.66 7.37 8.66
C SER A 219 -19.24 8.64 9.29
N LYS A 220 -18.71 9.10 10.44
CA LYS A 220 -19.11 10.38 11.06
C LYS A 220 -18.84 11.59 10.14
N ARG A 221 -17.89 11.45 9.22
CA ARG A 221 -17.53 12.46 8.23
C ARG A 221 -18.39 12.39 6.95
N GLY A 222 -19.46 11.59 6.97
CA GLY A 222 -20.46 11.53 5.91
C GLY A 222 -20.31 10.38 4.91
N VAL A 223 -19.30 9.50 5.05
CA VAL A 223 -19.18 8.32 4.20
C VAL A 223 -20.18 7.24 4.64
N GLU A 224 -21.00 6.76 3.71
CA GLU A 224 -21.94 5.68 3.94
C GLU A 224 -21.29 4.32 3.69
N PHE A 225 -21.49 3.34 4.56
CA PHE A 225 -20.91 1.99 4.46
C PHE A 225 -21.98 0.90 4.44
N TYR A 226 -21.95 0.07 3.41
CA TYR A 226 -22.71 -1.17 3.32
C TYR A 226 -21.75 -2.37 3.46
N MET A 227 -21.57 -2.82 4.71
CA MET A 227 -20.76 -4.01 5.02
C MET A 227 -21.57 -5.29 4.83
N GLN A 228 -20.90 -6.41 4.53
CA GLN A 228 -21.53 -7.70 4.18
C GLN A 228 -22.49 -7.55 2.99
N ALA A 229 -22.06 -6.80 1.99
CA ALA A 229 -22.83 -6.43 0.82
C ALA A 229 -22.07 -6.85 -0.46
N GLY A 230 -22.65 -7.77 -1.23
CA GLY A 230 -22.04 -8.27 -2.47
C GLY A 230 -22.63 -7.56 -3.68
N VAL A 231 -21.83 -6.81 -4.44
CA VAL A 231 -22.28 -6.19 -5.69
C VAL A 231 -22.63 -7.28 -6.71
N LYS A 232 -23.77 -7.14 -7.35
CA LYS A 232 -24.33 -8.09 -8.33
C LYS A 232 -24.25 -7.58 -9.76
N ALA A 233 -24.53 -6.30 -9.96
CA ALA A 233 -24.55 -5.68 -11.29
C ALA A 233 -24.40 -4.15 -11.20
N ILE A 234 -23.97 -3.56 -12.31
CA ILE A 234 -23.94 -2.13 -12.53
C ILE A 234 -24.77 -1.85 -13.79
N SER A 235 -25.66 -0.86 -13.75
CA SER A 235 -26.47 -0.46 -14.90
C SER A 235 -26.64 1.06 -14.94
N GLY A 236 -25.96 1.72 -15.89
CA GLY A 236 -25.85 3.17 -15.90
C GLY A 236 -25.25 3.67 -14.58
N ASN A 237 -25.95 4.53 -13.89
CA ASN A 237 -25.52 5.10 -12.61
C ASN A 237 -25.95 4.28 -11.39
N THR A 238 -26.59 3.12 -11.57
CA THR A 238 -27.14 2.31 -10.49
C THR A 238 -26.22 1.12 -10.18
N VAL A 239 -25.74 1.03 -8.96
CA VAL A 239 -25.02 -0.14 -8.42
C VAL A 239 -25.99 -1.00 -7.62
N THR A 240 -26.23 -2.23 -8.03
CA THR A 240 -27.10 -3.20 -7.36
C THR A 240 -26.27 -4.17 -6.54
N PHE A 241 -26.62 -4.36 -5.28
CA PHE A 241 -25.93 -5.27 -4.38
C PHE A 241 -26.90 -6.01 -3.46
N GLU A 242 -26.49 -7.17 -2.98
CA GLU A 242 -27.26 -7.95 -2.01
C GLU A 242 -26.67 -7.82 -0.60
N ARG A 243 -27.51 -7.50 0.38
CA ARG A 243 -27.14 -7.41 1.78
C ARG A 243 -28.19 -8.10 2.64
N LYS A 244 -27.78 -9.09 3.46
CA LYS A 244 -28.68 -9.87 4.34
C LYS A 244 -29.86 -10.50 3.58
N GLY A 245 -29.62 -11.01 2.38
CA GLY A 245 -30.64 -11.65 1.53
C GLY A 245 -31.63 -10.66 0.88
N LYS A 246 -31.38 -9.36 0.94
CA LYS A 246 -32.19 -8.32 0.29
C LYS A 246 -31.37 -7.56 -0.72
N GLU A 247 -31.93 -7.39 -1.91
CA GLU A 247 -31.37 -6.52 -2.93
C GLU A 247 -31.58 -5.06 -2.56
N GLN A 248 -30.52 -4.27 -2.78
CA GLN A 248 -30.49 -2.82 -2.55
C GLN A 248 -29.73 -2.17 -3.70
N THR A 249 -29.97 -0.88 -3.89
CA THR A 249 -29.31 -0.09 -4.92
C THR A 249 -28.74 1.20 -4.36
N VAL A 250 -27.68 1.70 -5.01
CA VAL A 250 -27.13 3.03 -4.77
C VAL A 250 -26.89 3.71 -6.14
N GLU A 251 -27.17 4.98 -6.21
CA GLU A 251 -26.89 5.82 -7.38
C GLU A 251 -25.50 6.45 -7.26
N ALA A 252 -24.72 6.40 -8.33
CA ALA A 252 -23.38 6.98 -8.39
C ALA A 252 -23.07 7.53 -9.80
N ASP A 253 -22.40 8.66 -9.86
CA ASP A 253 -21.95 9.23 -11.13
C ASP A 253 -20.63 8.59 -11.57
N LEU A 254 -19.82 8.15 -10.60
CA LEU A 254 -18.60 7.41 -10.84
C LEU A 254 -18.52 6.21 -9.87
N ILE A 255 -18.03 5.07 -10.35
CA ILE A 255 -17.97 3.82 -9.60
C ILE A 255 -16.53 3.32 -9.60
N LEU A 256 -15.90 3.32 -8.42
CA LEU A 256 -14.53 2.80 -8.24
C LEU A 256 -14.57 1.31 -7.90
N ILE A 257 -13.85 0.50 -8.66
CA ILE A 257 -13.58 -0.89 -8.33
C ILE A 257 -12.26 -0.99 -7.57
N ALA A 258 -12.36 -1.26 -6.26
CA ALA A 258 -11.24 -1.37 -5.33
C ALA A 258 -11.19 -2.74 -4.63
N THR A 259 -11.50 -3.81 -5.37
CA THR A 259 -11.64 -5.19 -4.86
C THR A 259 -10.32 -5.97 -4.77
N GLY A 260 -9.21 -5.26 -4.78
CA GLY A 260 -7.86 -5.79 -4.65
C GLY A 260 -7.04 -5.71 -5.93
N ARG A 261 -5.89 -6.38 -5.92
CA ARG A 261 -4.92 -6.38 -7.01
C ARG A 261 -4.64 -7.81 -7.48
N GLN A 262 -4.20 -7.96 -8.71
CA GLN A 262 -3.86 -9.24 -9.34
C GLN A 262 -2.42 -9.17 -9.87
N PRO A 263 -1.56 -10.18 -9.56
CA PRO A 263 -0.20 -10.28 -10.09
C PRO A 263 -0.15 -10.24 -11.61
N ASN A 264 0.82 -9.52 -12.18
CA ASN A 264 1.05 -9.46 -13.62
C ASN A 264 1.95 -10.62 -14.04
N VAL A 265 1.35 -11.73 -14.44
CA VAL A 265 2.04 -12.95 -14.81
C VAL A 265 1.85 -13.32 -16.30
N GLU A 266 0.95 -12.64 -16.99
CA GLU A 266 0.62 -12.93 -18.39
C GLU A 266 1.59 -12.22 -19.33
N GLY A 267 1.88 -12.84 -20.49
CA GLY A 267 2.74 -12.27 -21.55
C GLY A 267 4.24 -12.24 -21.25
N LEU A 268 4.68 -12.86 -20.15
CA LEU A 268 6.09 -12.84 -19.72
C LEU A 268 6.92 -14.02 -20.22
N GLY A 269 6.29 -15.01 -20.86
CA GLY A 269 6.98 -16.23 -21.31
C GLY A 269 7.38 -17.18 -20.18
N LEU A 270 6.67 -17.15 -19.05
CA LEU A 270 6.98 -17.96 -17.85
C LEU A 270 6.98 -19.46 -18.15
N GLU A 271 6.02 -19.92 -18.96
CA GLU A 271 5.91 -21.33 -19.38
C GLU A 271 7.14 -21.78 -20.18
N ARG A 272 7.66 -20.90 -21.06
CA ARG A 272 8.86 -21.21 -21.89
C ARG A 272 10.11 -21.36 -21.03
N ALA A 273 10.17 -20.61 -19.93
CA ALA A 273 11.25 -20.72 -18.96
C ALA A 273 11.04 -21.84 -17.92
N GLY A 274 9.89 -22.53 -17.93
CA GLY A 274 9.56 -23.60 -16.98
C GLY A 274 9.26 -23.12 -15.57
N ILE A 275 8.80 -21.89 -15.42
CA ILE A 275 8.50 -21.27 -14.12
C ILE A 275 7.10 -21.68 -13.63
N ASP A 276 7.01 -22.06 -12.36
CA ASP A 276 5.73 -22.38 -11.70
C ASP A 276 5.00 -21.09 -11.31
N PHE A 277 3.82 -20.89 -11.87
CA PHE A 277 2.98 -19.73 -11.56
C PHE A 277 1.49 -20.03 -11.69
N SER A 278 0.66 -19.13 -11.20
CA SER A 278 -0.79 -19.12 -11.39
C SER A 278 -1.30 -17.69 -11.44
N LYS A 279 -2.61 -17.49 -11.60
CA LYS A 279 -3.24 -16.17 -11.43
C LYS A 279 -3.05 -15.57 -10.02
N ARG A 280 -2.57 -16.38 -9.06
CA ARG A 280 -2.24 -15.92 -7.69
C ARG A 280 -0.79 -15.46 -7.56
N GLY A 281 0.02 -15.52 -8.63
CA GLY A 281 1.40 -15.07 -8.66
C GLY A 281 2.39 -16.18 -8.97
N ILE A 282 3.68 -15.81 -9.07
CA ILE A 282 4.82 -16.68 -9.26
C ILE A 282 5.19 -17.30 -7.91
N GLN A 283 5.36 -18.63 -7.87
CA GLN A 283 5.79 -19.32 -6.65
C GLN A 283 7.28 -19.11 -6.41
N VAL A 284 7.63 -18.79 -5.17
CA VAL A 284 9.02 -18.55 -4.76
C VAL A 284 9.30 -19.13 -3.38
N ASP A 285 10.56 -19.50 -3.17
CA ASP A 285 11.09 -19.90 -1.87
C ASP A 285 11.33 -18.71 -0.91
N ASP A 286 12.06 -18.93 0.18
CA ASP A 286 12.37 -17.88 1.16
C ASP A 286 13.44 -16.89 0.67
N ASN A 287 14.20 -17.23 -0.37
CA ASN A 287 15.14 -16.34 -1.05
C ASN A 287 14.48 -15.65 -2.25
N PHE A 288 13.15 -15.75 -2.42
CA PHE A 288 12.41 -15.26 -3.57
C PHE A 288 12.83 -15.89 -4.91
N GLN A 289 13.53 -17.03 -4.88
CA GLN A 289 13.90 -17.80 -6.07
C GLN A 289 12.69 -18.65 -6.50
N THR A 290 12.48 -18.73 -7.81
CA THR A 290 11.47 -19.61 -8.41
C THR A 290 11.97 -21.08 -8.40
N ASN A 291 11.17 -21.99 -8.92
CA ASN A 291 11.60 -23.38 -9.16
C ASN A 291 12.74 -23.49 -10.20
N VAL A 292 13.04 -22.40 -10.94
CA VAL A 292 14.13 -22.34 -11.92
C VAL A 292 15.33 -21.61 -11.32
N PRO A 293 16.50 -22.26 -11.16
CA PRO A 293 17.69 -21.65 -10.57
C PRO A 293 18.14 -20.40 -11.34
N GLY A 294 18.43 -19.33 -10.59
CA GLY A 294 18.86 -18.04 -11.15
C GLY A 294 17.70 -17.13 -11.58
N ILE A 295 16.44 -17.58 -11.45
CA ILE A 295 15.26 -16.73 -11.67
C ILE A 295 14.54 -16.45 -10.35
N TYR A 296 14.32 -15.17 -10.08
CA TYR A 296 13.69 -14.66 -8.85
C TYR A 296 12.43 -13.87 -9.20
N ALA A 297 11.47 -13.80 -8.29
CA ALA A 297 10.28 -12.94 -8.43
C ALA A 297 10.04 -12.15 -7.15
N ILE A 298 9.97 -10.82 -7.27
CA ILE A 298 9.83 -9.89 -6.15
C ILE A 298 8.63 -8.97 -6.29
N GLY A 299 8.13 -8.48 -5.17
CA GLY A 299 6.98 -7.58 -5.10
C GLY A 299 5.67 -8.27 -5.42
N ASP A 300 4.71 -7.50 -5.93
CA ASP A 300 3.33 -7.95 -6.10
C ASP A 300 3.18 -9.19 -6.98
N VAL A 301 4.12 -9.43 -7.91
CA VAL A 301 4.07 -10.57 -8.82
C VAL A 301 4.17 -11.93 -8.12
N ASN A 302 4.80 -12.00 -6.93
CA ASN A 302 4.84 -13.20 -6.10
C ASN A 302 3.69 -13.31 -5.08
N ALA A 303 2.90 -12.23 -4.93
CA ALA A 303 1.76 -12.12 -4.03
C ALA A 303 2.01 -12.40 -2.52
N LYS A 304 3.28 -12.49 -2.08
CA LYS A 304 3.60 -12.66 -0.64
C LYS A 304 3.23 -11.41 0.16
N CYS A 305 3.56 -10.20 -0.37
CA CYS A 305 3.23 -8.92 0.27
C CYS A 305 3.17 -7.81 -0.79
N MET A 306 1.99 -7.28 -1.06
CA MET A 306 1.77 -6.26 -2.09
C MET A 306 1.97 -4.84 -1.54
N LEU A 307 3.18 -4.55 -1.08
CA LEU A 307 3.60 -3.24 -0.57
C LEU A 307 4.90 -2.81 -1.28
N ALA A 308 5.01 -1.52 -1.59
CA ALA A 308 6.15 -0.97 -2.33
C ALA A 308 7.49 -1.21 -1.61
N HIS A 309 7.55 -0.96 -0.31
CA HIS A 309 8.74 -1.23 0.50
C HIS A 309 9.01 -2.73 0.68
N ALA A 310 7.99 -3.59 0.70
CA ALA A 310 8.21 -5.03 0.69
C ALA A 310 8.93 -5.47 -0.60
N ALA A 311 8.50 -4.96 -1.77
CA ALA A 311 9.15 -5.23 -3.04
C ALA A 311 10.61 -4.75 -3.06
N GLU A 312 10.89 -3.55 -2.53
CA GLU A 312 12.24 -2.99 -2.40
C GLU A 312 13.13 -3.89 -1.55
N PHE A 313 12.69 -4.26 -0.34
CA PHE A 313 13.48 -5.07 0.58
C PHE A 313 13.62 -6.53 0.12
N GLN A 314 12.64 -7.10 -0.59
CA GLN A 314 12.81 -8.37 -1.30
C GLN A 314 13.90 -8.26 -2.37
N GLY A 315 13.95 -7.16 -3.10
CA GLY A 315 15.00 -6.89 -4.09
C GLY A 315 16.39 -6.81 -3.48
N PHE A 316 16.56 -6.11 -2.36
CA PHE A 316 17.84 -6.09 -1.61
C PHE A 316 18.24 -7.46 -1.13
N HIS A 317 17.29 -8.27 -0.65
CA HIS A 317 17.55 -9.66 -0.26
C HIS A 317 18.09 -10.49 -1.44
N VAL A 318 17.38 -10.45 -2.58
CA VAL A 318 17.77 -11.20 -3.78
C VAL A 318 19.14 -10.79 -4.29
N VAL A 319 19.42 -9.47 -4.38
CA VAL A 319 20.74 -8.98 -4.82
C VAL A 319 21.84 -9.42 -3.85
N ASN A 320 21.62 -9.35 -2.53
CA ASN A 320 22.59 -9.85 -1.55
C ASN A 320 22.79 -11.36 -1.68
N HIS A 321 21.72 -12.13 -1.92
CA HIS A 321 21.81 -13.57 -2.16
C HIS A 321 22.66 -13.90 -3.40
N ILE A 322 22.43 -13.20 -4.53
CA ILE A 322 23.23 -13.34 -5.77
C ILE A 322 24.72 -13.03 -5.51
N LEU A 323 25.02 -12.04 -4.66
CA LEU A 323 26.38 -11.64 -4.31
C LEU A 323 27.02 -12.54 -3.23
N GLY A 324 26.32 -13.55 -2.72
CA GLY A 324 26.79 -14.37 -1.61
C GLY A 324 26.98 -13.61 -0.28
N LYS A 325 26.27 -12.49 -0.11
CA LYS A 325 26.32 -11.66 1.10
C LYS A 325 25.24 -12.06 2.10
N PRO A 326 25.50 -11.93 3.42
CA PRO A 326 24.47 -12.16 4.43
C PRO A 326 23.35 -11.14 4.30
N CYS A 327 22.11 -11.59 4.56
CA CYS A 327 20.93 -10.75 4.60
C CYS A 327 20.23 -10.93 5.95
N ASN A 328 20.02 -9.82 6.69
CA ASN A 328 19.36 -9.82 7.99
C ASN A 328 17.99 -9.12 7.93
N ILE A 329 17.39 -9.03 6.74
CA ILE A 329 16.07 -8.41 6.56
C ILE A 329 15.01 -9.35 7.14
N ARG A 330 14.20 -8.80 8.05
CA ARG A 330 13.11 -9.52 8.72
C ARG A 330 11.81 -9.31 7.97
N HIS A 331 11.56 -10.12 6.94
CA HIS A 331 10.36 -10.01 6.09
C HIS A 331 9.05 -10.27 6.85
N GLU A 332 9.10 -10.95 7.98
CA GLU A 332 7.95 -11.18 8.87
C GLU A 332 7.56 -9.93 9.67
N VAL A 333 8.45 -8.95 9.79
CA VAL A 333 8.19 -7.65 10.42
C VAL A 333 7.96 -6.62 9.34
N MET A 334 6.75 -6.61 8.77
CA MET A 334 6.41 -5.75 7.64
C MET A 334 5.34 -4.74 8.06
N PRO A 335 5.71 -3.46 8.31
CA PRO A 335 4.74 -2.42 8.65
C PRO A 335 3.89 -2.04 7.44
N SER A 336 2.67 -1.60 7.69
CA SER A 336 1.79 -1.04 6.67
C SER A 336 1.05 0.19 7.18
N ALA A 337 0.71 1.12 6.29
CA ALA A 337 -0.01 2.33 6.61
C ALA A 337 -1.14 2.60 5.62
N ILE A 338 -2.18 3.26 6.11
CA ILE A 338 -3.38 3.65 5.39
C ILE A 338 -3.57 5.14 5.64
N PHE A 339 -3.51 5.94 4.59
CA PHE A 339 -3.48 7.40 4.67
C PHE A 339 -4.89 7.99 4.53
N THR A 340 -5.82 7.45 5.35
CA THR A 340 -7.10 8.10 5.60
C THR A 340 -6.90 9.28 6.58
N HIS A 341 -7.93 10.05 6.84
CA HIS A 341 -7.94 11.02 7.94
C HIS A 341 -9.05 10.63 8.94
N PRO A 342 -8.69 10.17 10.17
CA PRO A 342 -7.31 9.93 10.67
C PRO A 342 -6.59 8.78 9.97
N GLU A 343 -5.24 8.77 10.02
CA GLU A 343 -4.41 7.67 9.52
C GLU A 343 -4.64 6.37 10.29
N ALA A 344 -4.27 5.24 9.68
CA ALA A 344 -4.11 3.98 10.41
C ALA A 344 -2.84 3.26 9.97
N ALA A 345 -2.27 2.45 10.85
CA ALA A 345 -1.08 1.67 10.55
C ALA A 345 -1.02 0.39 11.40
N SER A 346 -0.22 -0.55 10.93
CA SER A 346 -0.04 -1.84 11.61
C SER A 346 1.34 -2.44 11.35
N VAL A 347 1.82 -3.23 12.30
CA VAL A 347 2.95 -4.15 12.13
C VAL A 347 2.70 -5.40 12.97
N GLY A 348 3.12 -6.55 12.45
CA GLY A 348 3.03 -7.83 13.17
C GLY A 348 1.61 -8.38 13.26
N MET A 349 1.35 -9.19 14.27
CA MET A 349 0.11 -9.94 14.46
C MET A 349 -1.02 -9.09 15.01
N THR A 350 -2.23 -9.33 14.54
CA THR A 350 -3.45 -8.82 15.16
C THR A 350 -3.82 -9.65 16.39
N GLU A 351 -4.66 -9.11 17.27
CA GLU A 351 -5.24 -9.88 18.38
C GLU A 351 -6.06 -11.07 17.88
N ASP A 352 -6.77 -10.90 16.75
CA ASP A 352 -7.57 -11.96 16.15
C ASP A 352 -6.68 -13.12 15.65
N GLN A 353 -5.57 -12.82 14.98
CA GLN A 353 -4.58 -13.81 14.54
C GLN A 353 -3.92 -14.55 15.73
N CYS A 354 -3.61 -13.85 16.82
CA CYS A 354 -3.11 -14.50 18.02
C CYS A 354 -4.12 -15.52 18.58
N LYS A 355 -5.40 -15.15 18.65
CA LYS A 355 -6.48 -16.04 19.10
C LYS A 355 -6.65 -17.25 18.18
N GLU A 356 -6.67 -17.04 16.87
CA GLU A 356 -6.82 -18.11 15.88
C GLU A 356 -5.67 -19.11 15.91
N GLN A 357 -4.45 -18.64 16.19
CA GLN A 357 -3.25 -19.48 16.28
C GLN A 357 -3.01 -20.05 17.68
N GLY A 358 -3.88 -19.74 18.66
CA GLY A 358 -3.73 -20.20 20.04
C GLY A 358 -2.52 -19.61 20.77
N ILE A 359 -2.05 -18.43 20.33
CA ILE A 359 -0.93 -17.73 20.96
C ILE A 359 -1.46 -16.93 22.15
N ALA A 360 -0.93 -17.23 23.36
CA ALA A 360 -1.23 -16.43 24.56
C ALA A 360 -0.62 -15.03 24.40
N ALA A 361 -1.48 -14.04 24.20
CA ALA A 361 -1.08 -12.66 23.98
C ALA A 361 -1.84 -11.73 24.92
N VAL A 362 -1.15 -10.73 25.44
CA VAL A 362 -1.70 -9.61 26.21
C VAL A 362 -1.80 -8.41 25.29
N CYS A 363 -2.96 -7.73 25.30
CA CYS A 363 -3.21 -6.55 24.48
C CYS A 363 -3.44 -5.34 25.37
N LYS A 364 -2.68 -4.27 25.18
CA LYS A 364 -2.84 -3.01 25.90
C LYS A 364 -3.07 -1.86 24.93
N LYS A 365 -3.80 -0.86 25.40
CA LYS A 365 -4.22 0.28 24.60
C LYS A 365 -3.84 1.59 25.27
N ALA A 366 -3.39 2.54 24.47
CA ALA A 366 -3.26 3.94 24.84
C ALA A 366 -4.12 4.81 23.88
N PHE A 367 -4.70 5.87 24.39
CA PHE A 367 -5.67 6.71 23.66
C PHE A 367 -5.10 8.08 23.42
N PHE A 368 -5.25 8.60 22.21
CA PHE A 368 -4.80 9.94 21.82
C PHE A 368 -5.37 11.05 22.69
N ARG A 369 -6.63 10.94 23.13
CA ARG A 369 -7.28 11.90 24.05
C ARG A 369 -6.60 12.07 25.41
N ALA A 370 -5.69 11.15 25.78
CA ALA A 370 -4.88 11.25 27.01
C ALA A 370 -3.45 11.76 26.74
N ASN A 371 -3.08 11.98 25.46
CA ASN A 371 -1.76 12.44 25.08
C ASN A 371 -1.76 13.98 24.93
N GLY A 372 -0.83 14.66 25.62
CA GLY A 372 -0.76 16.12 25.66
C GLY A 372 -0.51 16.77 24.29
N LYS A 373 0.30 16.13 23.42
CA LYS A 373 0.54 16.62 22.06
C LYS A 373 -0.69 16.48 21.18
N ALA A 374 -1.40 15.37 21.27
CA ALA A 374 -2.66 15.15 20.55
C ALA A 374 -3.73 16.20 20.92
N LEU A 375 -3.86 16.50 22.23
CA LEU A 375 -4.72 17.59 22.71
C LEU A 375 -4.32 18.94 22.13
N ALA A 376 -3.03 19.26 22.14
CA ALA A 376 -2.52 20.54 21.59
C ALA A 376 -2.72 20.66 20.07
N MET A 377 -2.84 19.53 19.36
CA MET A 377 -3.08 19.48 17.92
C MET A 377 -4.58 19.41 17.57
N ASN A 378 -5.47 19.27 18.55
CA ASN A 378 -6.88 18.93 18.38
C ASN A 378 -7.11 17.58 17.65
N GLU A 379 -6.13 16.66 17.73
CA GLU A 379 -6.15 15.35 17.07
C GLU A 379 -6.34 14.23 18.11
N THR A 380 -7.47 14.33 18.85
CA THR A 380 -7.73 13.46 20.00
C THR A 380 -8.37 12.13 19.66
N GLU A 381 -8.86 11.98 18.43
CA GLU A 381 -9.47 10.74 17.94
C GLU A 381 -8.38 9.75 17.52
N GLY A 382 -8.25 8.68 18.30
CA GLY A 382 -7.27 7.64 17.99
C GLY A 382 -6.96 6.75 19.18
N LEU A 383 -6.35 5.63 18.87
CA LEU A 383 -5.75 4.73 19.84
C LEU A 383 -4.60 3.95 19.21
N LEU A 384 -3.64 3.55 20.05
CA LEU A 384 -2.61 2.59 19.74
C LEU A 384 -2.86 1.33 20.57
N LYS A 385 -2.81 0.17 19.93
CA LYS A 385 -2.95 -1.16 20.52
C LYS A 385 -1.63 -1.88 20.38
N LEU A 386 -0.97 -2.17 21.50
CA LEU A 386 0.25 -2.96 21.57
C LEU A 386 -0.11 -4.39 21.98
N ILE A 387 0.45 -5.36 21.28
CA ILE A 387 0.22 -6.79 21.49
C ILE A 387 1.55 -7.45 21.83
N ALA A 388 1.63 -8.12 22.97
CA ALA A 388 2.82 -8.80 23.38
C ALA A 388 2.51 -10.20 23.94
N ARG A 389 3.49 -11.08 23.89
CA ARG A 389 3.46 -12.38 24.57
C ARG A 389 3.65 -12.20 26.09
N GLU A 390 3.34 -13.22 26.87
CA GLU A 390 3.53 -13.20 28.34
C GLU A 390 4.98 -12.98 28.77
N ASP A 391 5.96 -13.36 27.94
CA ASP A 391 7.39 -13.11 28.16
C ASP A 391 7.83 -11.69 27.81
N GLY A 392 6.89 -10.81 27.46
CA GLY A 392 7.12 -9.42 27.09
C GLY A 392 7.49 -9.19 25.64
N ARG A 393 7.70 -10.21 24.81
CA ARG A 393 8.04 -10.04 23.40
C ARG A 393 6.90 -9.39 22.63
N ILE A 394 7.17 -8.30 21.91
CA ILE A 394 6.19 -7.59 21.10
C ILE A 394 5.84 -8.44 19.87
N LEU A 395 4.55 -8.73 19.70
CA LEU A 395 3.99 -9.50 18.60
C LEU A 395 3.38 -8.62 17.50
N GLY A 396 2.88 -7.43 17.87
CA GLY A 396 2.26 -6.52 16.93
C GLY A 396 1.88 -5.18 17.54
N CYS A 397 1.69 -4.21 16.67
CA CYS A 397 1.19 -2.89 16.99
C CYS A 397 0.22 -2.42 15.91
N HIS A 398 -0.95 -1.97 16.31
CA HIS A 398 -1.97 -1.46 15.41
C HIS A 398 -2.49 -0.13 15.96
N ALA A 399 -2.55 0.89 15.11
CA ALA A 399 -2.98 2.22 15.54
C ALA A 399 -3.90 2.86 14.49
N TYR A 400 -4.76 3.75 14.95
CA TYR A 400 -5.36 4.80 14.13
C TYR A 400 -5.30 6.12 14.91
N GLY A 401 -5.11 7.21 14.20
CA GLY A 401 -4.97 8.56 14.75
C GLY A 401 -3.91 9.37 14.00
N ALA A 402 -3.63 10.57 14.46
CA ALA A 402 -2.62 11.43 13.86
C ALA A 402 -1.25 10.75 13.84
N HIS A 403 -0.57 10.77 12.69
CA HIS A 403 0.76 10.19 12.50
C HIS A 403 0.89 8.70 12.86
N ALA A 404 -0.21 7.94 12.72
CA ALA A 404 -0.20 6.50 13.05
C ALA A 404 0.90 5.73 12.30
N ALA A 405 1.20 6.13 11.05
CA ALA A 405 2.25 5.53 10.24
C ALA A 405 3.63 5.65 10.91
N ASP A 406 3.98 6.83 11.40
CA ASP A 406 5.28 7.10 12.05
C ASP A 406 5.39 6.38 13.40
N LEU A 407 4.30 6.36 14.18
CA LEU A 407 4.25 5.67 15.48
C LEU A 407 4.42 4.16 15.35
N VAL A 408 3.75 3.54 14.38
CA VAL A 408 3.87 2.10 14.13
C VAL A 408 5.24 1.77 13.53
N GLN A 409 5.86 2.68 12.76
CA GLN A 409 7.23 2.51 12.27
C GLN A 409 8.24 2.43 13.42
N GLU A 410 8.07 3.19 14.49
CA GLU A 410 8.88 3.07 15.71
C GLU A 410 8.81 1.65 16.27
N VAL A 411 7.60 1.13 16.48
CA VAL A 411 7.41 -0.24 16.99
C VAL A 411 7.97 -1.30 16.04
N SER A 412 7.85 -1.09 14.73
CA SER A 412 8.43 -1.99 13.72
C SER A 412 9.95 -2.11 13.87
N VAL A 413 10.66 -1.00 14.13
CA VAL A 413 12.10 -1.02 14.36
C VAL A 413 12.44 -1.79 15.66
N LEU A 414 11.67 -1.59 16.73
CA LEU A 414 11.83 -2.33 17.98
C LEU A 414 11.59 -3.83 17.79
N MET A 415 10.57 -4.22 17.04
CA MET A 415 10.30 -5.63 16.71
C MET A 415 11.44 -6.26 15.90
N CYS A 416 12.09 -5.54 14.98
CA CYS A 416 13.27 -6.01 14.25
C CYS A 416 14.46 -6.30 15.19
N ARG A 417 14.46 -5.75 16.40
CA ARG A 417 15.50 -5.96 17.44
C ARG A 417 15.06 -6.92 18.54
N ASP A 418 13.89 -7.58 18.38
CA ASP A 418 13.28 -8.44 19.39
C ASP A 418 13.08 -7.76 20.74
N THR A 419 12.89 -6.44 20.75
CA THR A 419 12.69 -5.63 21.95
C THR A 419 11.45 -6.10 22.71
N THR A 420 11.57 -6.19 24.02
CA THR A 420 10.47 -6.53 24.92
C THR A 420 9.72 -5.28 25.39
N VAL A 421 8.51 -5.49 25.91
CA VAL A 421 7.72 -4.41 26.52
C VAL A 421 8.45 -3.79 27.72
N ASP A 422 9.15 -4.60 28.54
CA ASP A 422 9.89 -4.09 29.69
C ASP A 422 11.07 -3.22 29.27
N GLU A 423 11.82 -3.61 28.23
CA GLU A 423 12.85 -2.73 27.64
C GLU A 423 12.25 -1.44 27.08
N LEU A 424 11.06 -1.50 26.46
CA LEU A 424 10.38 -0.31 25.92
C LEU A 424 9.95 0.66 27.04
N LYS A 425 9.54 0.17 28.22
CA LYS A 425 9.24 1.01 29.39
C LYS A 425 10.43 1.86 29.85
N ASP A 426 11.65 1.34 29.65
CA ASP A 426 12.88 2.04 30.04
C ASP A 426 13.43 3.01 28.98
N MET A 427 12.77 3.09 27.80
CA MET A 427 13.16 4.00 26.72
C MET A 427 12.54 5.38 26.90
N VAL A 428 13.40 6.42 26.98
CA VAL A 428 12.95 7.80 27.15
C VAL A 428 12.32 8.30 25.84
N HIS A 429 11.09 8.79 25.94
CA HIS A 429 10.39 9.46 24.85
C HIS A 429 10.43 10.99 25.05
N ILE A 430 10.51 11.73 23.93
CA ILE A 430 10.51 13.19 23.97
C ILE A 430 9.13 13.71 24.40
N HIS A 431 9.11 14.61 25.39
CA HIS A 431 7.89 15.29 25.83
C HIS A 431 7.82 16.74 25.30
N PRO A 432 6.66 17.25 24.78
CA PRO A 432 5.47 16.48 24.44
C PRO A 432 5.52 16.00 22.96
N THR A 433 5.25 14.74 22.76
CA THR A 433 5.17 14.12 21.40
C THR A 433 4.02 13.11 21.31
N LEU A 434 3.63 12.77 20.08
CA LEU A 434 2.70 11.65 19.86
C LEU A 434 3.35 10.30 20.15
N SER A 435 4.69 10.15 20.03
CA SER A 435 5.42 8.92 20.33
C SER A 435 5.27 8.44 21.78
N GLU A 436 4.96 9.35 22.73
CA GLU A 436 4.68 8.97 24.12
C GLU A 436 3.52 7.97 24.22
N ILE A 437 2.62 7.90 23.22
CA ILE A 437 1.50 6.94 23.22
C ILE A 437 2.00 5.48 23.11
N VAL A 438 3.17 5.27 22.49
CA VAL A 438 3.83 3.95 22.41
C VAL A 438 4.32 3.54 23.80
N HIS A 439 4.97 4.45 24.50
CA HIS A 439 5.41 4.26 25.88
C HIS A 439 4.24 4.06 26.84
N ASP A 440 3.19 4.88 26.74
CA ASP A 440 1.97 4.74 27.56
C ASP A 440 1.31 3.37 27.36
N ALA A 441 1.27 2.86 26.12
CA ALA A 441 0.77 1.51 25.87
C ALA A 441 1.63 0.45 26.55
N ALA A 442 2.95 0.59 26.54
CA ALA A 442 3.88 -0.30 27.23
C ALA A 442 3.70 -0.25 28.75
N MET A 443 3.55 0.94 29.33
CA MET A 443 3.34 1.12 30.77
C MET A 443 2.05 0.47 31.29
N ASN A 444 1.11 0.15 30.43
CA ASN A 444 -0.13 -0.54 30.79
C ASN A 444 0.02 -2.07 30.90
N PHE A 445 1.19 -2.66 30.52
CA PHE A 445 1.51 -4.08 30.74
C PHE A 445 1.99 -4.31 32.16
#